data_2a3f51ed65ad641dadeea5876379420f
#
_entry.id   2a3f51ed65ad641dadeea5876379420f
#
_cell.length_a   1.000
_cell.length_b   1.000
_cell.length_c   1.000
_cell.angle_alpha   90.00
_cell.angle_beta   90.00
_cell.angle_gamma   90.00
#
_symmetry.space_group_name_H-M   'P 1'
#
loop_
_entity.id
_entity.type
_entity.pdbx_description
1 polymer ?
#
loop_
_entity_poly.entity_id
_entity_poly.type
_entity_poly.pdbx_seq_one_letter_code
_entity_poly.pdbx_strand_id
1 'polypeptide(L)'
;MRALLTLFLATAAGFASEPADGWQSLFDGKTATHWRAMGKTQFPAAGWQITNGCLVKLAKVYGGDIITREKFTNFDFQWEWRIASNGNNGVKYFITENPYYPGHEYQLLDDRRSRDEKSSTGSFYTIIAPPKDKPLKPPGEWNHSRIRVQGQHVEHWLNGRKIVEYECGSDAVRKAAAQSKYRNVANYGVKIPDSHIVLTDHRDETWFRNLKIRRL
;
A
#
# COMPACT_ATOMS: atom_id res chain seq x y z
N MET A 1 -36.07 -35.20 -41.29
CA MET A 1 -34.90 -34.35 -41.00
C MET A 1 -35.34 -33.26 -40.03
N ARG A 2 -34.93 -33.36 -38.76
CA ARG A 2 -35.20 -32.33 -37.75
C ARG A 2 -33.90 -31.55 -37.53
N ALA A 3 -33.91 -30.26 -37.82
CA ALA A 3 -32.77 -29.36 -37.56
C ALA A 3 -32.74 -28.98 -36.09
N LEU A 4 -31.62 -29.28 -35.40
CA LEU A 4 -31.33 -28.81 -34.06
C LEU A 4 -30.77 -27.37 -34.16
N LEU A 5 -31.48 -26.42 -33.60
CA LEU A 5 -31.04 -25.04 -33.48
C LEU A 5 -30.25 -24.91 -32.19
N THR A 6 -28.94 -24.79 -32.25
CA THR A 6 -28.06 -24.58 -31.11
C THR A 6 -28.02 -23.09 -30.77
N LEU A 7 -28.61 -22.73 -29.64
CA LEU A 7 -28.61 -21.34 -29.12
C LEU A 7 -27.29 -21.07 -28.37
N PHE A 8 -26.41 -20.24 -28.92
CA PHE A 8 -25.25 -19.74 -28.23
C PHE A 8 -25.66 -18.59 -27.30
N LEU A 9 -25.63 -18.84 -25.99
CA LEU A 9 -25.69 -17.77 -24.98
C LEU A 9 -24.32 -17.10 -24.88
N ALA A 10 -24.19 -15.87 -25.40
CA ALA A 10 -23.06 -15.02 -25.15
C ALA A 10 -23.20 -14.42 -23.72
N THR A 11 -22.35 -14.85 -22.78
CA THR A 11 -22.24 -14.19 -21.48
C THR A 11 -21.49 -12.87 -21.66
N ALA A 12 -22.23 -11.76 -21.63
CA ALA A 12 -21.63 -10.44 -21.54
C ALA A 12 -20.94 -10.31 -20.17
N ALA A 13 -19.62 -10.23 -20.17
CA ALA A 13 -18.85 -9.80 -19.00
C ALA A 13 -19.23 -8.35 -18.71
N GLY A 14 -20.02 -8.13 -17.68
CA GLY A 14 -20.38 -6.80 -17.22
C GLY A 14 -19.13 -6.08 -16.73
N PHE A 15 -18.65 -5.10 -17.47
CA PHE A 15 -17.71 -4.12 -16.96
C PHE A 15 -18.43 -3.32 -15.87
N ALA A 16 -17.99 -3.45 -14.62
CA ALA A 16 -18.43 -2.57 -13.55
C ALA A 16 -18.05 -1.13 -13.98
N SER A 17 -19.07 -0.26 -14.11
CA SER A 17 -18.83 1.15 -14.40
C SER A 17 -17.93 1.75 -13.31
N GLU A 18 -16.89 2.47 -13.71
CA GLU A 18 -16.08 3.24 -12.76
C GLU A 18 -17.00 4.20 -11.97
N PRO A 19 -16.79 4.35 -10.64
CA PRO A 19 -17.55 5.32 -9.86
C PRO A 19 -17.40 6.72 -10.45
N ALA A 20 -18.47 7.53 -10.43
CA ALA A 20 -18.52 8.87 -11.01
C ALA A 20 -17.45 9.85 -10.45
N ASP A 21 -16.83 9.53 -9.32
CA ASP A 21 -15.77 10.29 -8.66
C ASP A 21 -14.35 9.76 -8.96
N GLY A 22 -14.22 8.77 -9.86
CA GLY A 22 -12.96 8.17 -10.30
C GLY A 22 -12.25 7.30 -9.25
N TRP A 23 -12.90 6.97 -8.12
CA TRP A 23 -12.36 6.08 -7.11
C TRP A 23 -12.66 4.61 -7.43
N GLN A 24 -11.63 3.79 -7.50
CA GLN A 24 -11.70 2.34 -7.58
C GLN A 24 -11.51 1.73 -6.20
N SER A 25 -12.42 0.85 -5.78
CA SER A 25 -12.22 0.04 -4.57
C SER A 25 -11.20 -1.06 -4.86
N LEU A 26 -10.14 -1.15 -4.06
CA LEU A 26 -9.17 -2.24 -4.11
C LEU A 26 -9.50 -3.36 -3.11
N PHE A 27 -10.53 -3.19 -2.29
CA PHE A 27 -11.02 -4.21 -1.36
C PHE A 27 -12.48 -3.97 -1.01
N ASP A 28 -13.32 -4.93 -1.31
CA ASP A 28 -14.79 -4.88 -1.16
C ASP A 28 -15.28 -5.38 0.22
N GLY A 29 -14.36 -5.73 1.12
CA GLY A 29 -14.68 -6.34 2.41
C GLY A 29 -14.94 -7.84 2.36
N LYS A 30 -14.93 -8.47 1.19
CA LYS A 30 -15.29 -9.89 0.97
C LYS A 30 -14.23 -10.66 0.20
N THR A 31 -13.58 -10.03 -0.77
CA THR A 31 -12.62 -10.68 -1.67
C THR A 31 -11.35 -9.85 -1.83
N ALA A 32 -10.22 -10.50 -2.08
CA ALA A 32 -8.93 -9.86 -2.36
C ALA A 32 -8.58 -9.92 -3.86
N THR A 33 -9.57 -9.76 -4.74
CA THR A 33 -9.40 -9.93 -6.20
C THR A 33 -8.38 -8.98 -6.82
N HIS A 34 -8.16 -7.79 -6.22
CA HIS A 34 -7.16 -6.82 -6.66
C HIS A 34 -5.75 -7.10 -6.11
N TRP A 35 -5.59 -8.12 -5.27
CA TRP A 35 -4.34 -8.44 -4.60
C TRP A 35 -3.83 -9.84 -4.95
N ARG A 36 -2.53 -10.04 -4.89
CA ARG A 36 -1.84 -11.32 -5.02
C ARG A 36 -0.59 -11.34 -4.15
N ALA A 37 -0.06 -12.52 -3.85
CA ALA A 37 1.25 -12.62 -3.23
C ALA A 37 2.32 -12.06 -4.18
N MET A 38 3.31 -11.37 -3.64
CA MET A 38 4.45 -10.89 -4.41
C MET A 38 5.17 -12.06 -5.11
N GLY A 39 5.47 -11.91 -6.39
CA GLY A 39 6.09 -12.96 -7.22
C GLY A 39 5.18 -14.15 -7.56
N LYS A 40 3.85 -14.08 -7.26
CA LYS A 40 2.89 -15.14 -7.55
C LYS A 40 1.64 -14.58 -8.21
N THR A 41 0.82 -15.47 -8.78
CA THR A 41 -0.47 -15.11 -9.40
C THR A 41 -1.64 -15.15 -8.42
N GLN A 42 -1.52 -15.92 -7.33
CA GLN A 42 -2.59 -16.13 -6.36
C GLN A 42 -2.39 -15.30 -5.08
N PHE A 43 -3.48 -15.05 -4.36
CA PHE A 43 -3.45 -14.51 -3.02
C PHE A 43 -2.81 -15.53 -2.05
N PRO A 44 -2.11 -15.11 -0.98
CA PRO A 44 -1.48 -16.05 -0.04
C PRO A 44 -2.48 -17.00 0.59
N ALA A 45 -2.13 -18.29 0.69
CA ALA A 45 -2.94 -19.31 1.37
C ALA A 45 -2.88 -19.22 2.91
N ALA A 46 -1.91 -18.47 3.44
CA ALA A 46 -1.70 -18.30 4.89
C ALA A 46 -1.23 -16.88 5.19
N GLY A 47 -1.26 -16.47 6.46
CA GLY A 47 -0.74 -15.20 6.95
C GLY A 47 -1.60 -13.98 6.65
N TRP A 48 -2.54 -14.09 5.72
CA TRP A 48 -3.55 -13.08 5.41
C TRP A 48 -4.94 -13.71 5.48
N GLN A 49 -5.90 -12.98 6.01
CA GLN A 49 -7.29 -13.43 6.16
C GLN A 49 -8.25 -12.29 5.85
N ILE A 50 -9.42 -12.64 5.34
CA ILE A 50 -10.54 -11.70 5.21
C ILE A 50 -11.55 -12.06 6.31
N THR A 51 -11.82 -11.13 7.19
CA THR A 51 -12.78 -11.31 8.29
C THR A 51 -13.37 -9.97 8.73
N ASN A 52 -14.63 -9.95 9.10
CA ASN A 52 -15.35 -8.76 9.56
C ASN A 52 -15.21 -7.55 8.61
N GLY A 53 -15.26 -7.78 7.29
CA GLY A 53 -15.11 -6.73 6.29
C GLY A 53 -13.70 -6.14 6.20
N CYS A 54 -12.69 -6.78 6.77
CA CYS A 54 -11.31 -6.33 6.80
C CYS A 54 -10.37 -7.36 6.16
N LEU A 55 -9.31 -6.86 5.54
CA LEU A 55 -8.14 -7.61 5.14
C LEU A 55 -7.14 -7.57 6.30
N VAL A 56 -6.79 -8.74 6.84
CA VAL A 56 -6.03 -8.86 8.09
C VAL A 56 -4.73 -9.60 7.85
N LYS A 57 -3.61 -8.97 8.21
CA LYS A 57 -2.34 -9.65 8.37
C LYS A 57 -2.32 -10.32 9.75
N LEU A 58 -2.19 -11.63 9.77
CA LEU A 58 -2.23 -12.43 11.00
C LEU A 58 -0.89 -12.34 11.75
N ALA A 59 -0.98 -12.23 13.08
CA ALA A 59 0.20 -12.27 13.94
C ALA A 59 0.95 -13.60 13.83
N LYS A 60 2.28 -13.54 13.80
CA LYS A 60 3.21 -14.70 13.84
C LYS A 60 3.09 -15.69 12.68
N VAL A 61 2.17 -15.51 11.76
CA VAL A 61 2.01 -16.37 10.58
C VAL A 61 2.63 -15.68 9.37
N TYR A 62 3.59 -16.32 8.72
CA TYR A 62 4.17 -15.81 7.48
C TYR A 62 3.22 -16.03 6.31
N GLY A 63 2.94 -14.97 5.54
CA GLY A 63 2.15 -15.02 4.30
C GLY A 63 2.87 -14.38 3.13
N GLY A 64 3.92 -13.62 3.43
CA GLY A 64 4.62 -12.76 2.48
C GLY A 64 3.84 -11.48 2.17
N ASP A 65 4.51 -10.56 1.53
CA ASP A 65 3.93 -9.30 1.07
C ASP A 65 2.84 -9.57 0.03
N ILE A 66 1.78 -8.76 0.05
CA ILE A 66 0.76 -8.76 -1.00
C ILE A 66 0.87 -7.49 -1.83
N ILE A 67 0.63 -7.64 -3.13
CA ILE A 67 0.86 -6.62 -4.15
C ILE A 67 -0.41 -6.42 -4.97
N THR A 68 -0.69 -5.19 -5.40
CA THR A 68 -1.79 -4.93 -6.33
C THR A 68 -1.57 -5.67 -7.65
N ARG A 69 -2.64 -6.17 -8.29
CA ARG A 69 -2.54 -6.74 -9.65
C ARG A 69 -2.30 -5.65 -10.69
N GLU A 70 -2.96 -4.53 -10.51
CA GLU A 70 -2.80 -3.33 -11.33
C GLU A 70 -1.57 -2.53 -10.93
N LYS A 71 -1.10 -1.72 -11.88
CA LYS A 71 0.01 -0.80 -11.74
C LYS A 71 -0.45 0.65 -11.86
N PHE A 72 0.27 1.54 -11.20
CA PHE A 72 -0.09 2.95 -11.09
C PHE A 72 1.14 3.84 -11.29
N THR A 73 0.95 4.99 -11.95
CA THR A 73 2.01 6.00 -12.16
C THR A 73 1.74 7.26 -11.36
N ASN A 74 0.56 7.86 -11.54
CA ASN A 74 0.05 8.95 -10.73
C ASN A 74 -1.23 8.46 -10.06
N PHE A 75 -1.34 8.64 -8.77
CA PHE A 75 -2.46 8.09 -8.03
C PHE A 75 -2.72 8.82 -6.71
N ASP A 76 -3.93 8.61 -6.21
CA ASP A 76 -4.38 8.97 -4.88
C ASP A 76 -4.87 7.69 -4.23
N PHE A 77 -4.11 7.13 -3.30
CA PHE A 77 -4.44 5.88 -2.60
C PHE A 77 -4.79 6.16 -1.16
N GLN A 78 -5.93 5.65 -0.71
CA GLN A 78 -6.44 5.85 0.65
C GLN A 78 -6.81 4.50 1.27
N TRP A 79 -6.59 4.39 2.59
CA TRP A 79 -6.97 3.21 3.35
C TRP A 79 -7.19 3.54 4.82
N GLU A 80 -7.97 2.71 5.48
CA GLU A 80 -8.04 2.70 6.94
C GLU A 80 -7.29 1.48 7.49
N TRP A 81 -6.62 1.68 8.61
CA TRP A 81 -5.83 0.64 9.24
C TRP A 81 -5.84 0.77 10.75
N ARG A 82 -5.65 -0.35 11.42
CA ARG A 82 -5.29 -0.42 12.84
C ARG A 82 -4.23 -1.49 13.03
N ILE A 83 -3.35 -1.28 14.00
CA ILE A 83 -2.23 -2.17 14.28
C ILE A 83 -2.29 -2.63 15.74
N ALA A 84 -1.84 -3.85 16.00
CA ALA A 84 -1.71 -4.34 17.36
C ALA A 84 -0.63 -3.59 18.16
N SER A 85 -0.68 -3.70 19.47
CA SER A 85 0.39 -3.25 20.35
C SER A 85 1.72 -3.90 19.95
N ASN A 86 2.78 -3.12 19.87
CA ASN A 86 4.09 -3.49 19.33
C ASN A 86 4.07 -3.92 17.84
N GLY A 87 3.02 -3.59 17.08
CA GLY A 87 2.90 -3.95 15.68
C GLY A 87 3.82 -3.14 14.77
N ASN A 88 4.22 -3.78 13.66
CA ASN A 88 4.97 -3.20 12.55
C ASN A 88 4.35 -3.66 11.23
N ASN A 89 4.18 -2.74 10.30
CA ASN A 89 3.73 -2.99 8.94
C ASN A 89 4.16 -1.81 8.05
N GLY A 90 3.82 -1.84 6.78
CA GLY A 90 4.09 -0.74 5.86
C GLY A 90 3.25 -0.84 4.60
N VAL A 91 3.07 0.31 3.96
CA VAL A 91 2.53 0.40 2.60
C VAL A 91 3.65 0.87 1.70
N LYS A 92 4.07 0.00 0.76
CA LYS A 92 5.10 0.37 -0.21
C LYS A 92 4.47 0.71 -1.55
N TYR A 93 5.14 1.57 -2.28
CA TYR A 93 4.77 1.99 -3.63
C TYR A 93 6.03 2.14 -4.49
N PHE A 94 5.85 2.28 -5.80
CA PHE A 94 6.92 2.19 -6.79
C PHE A 94 7.60 0.81 -6.82
N ILE A 95 6.83 -0.24 -6.59
CA ILE A 95 7.31 -1.63 -6.60
C ILE A 95 7.16 -2.22 -8.00
N THR A 96 8.23 -2.80 -8.54
CA THR A 96 8.29 -3.46 -9.85
C THR A 96 8.55 -4.95 -9.77
N GLU A 97 8.52 -5.54 -8.57
CA GLU A 97 8.96 -6.93 -8.31
C GLU A 97 10.46 -7.17 -8.60
N ASN A 98 11.23 -6.11 -8.91
CA ASN A 98 12.68 -6.19 -8.94
C ASN A 98 13.21 -6.28 -7.50
N PRO A 99 13.85 -7.39 -7.09
CA PRO A 99 14.29 -7.57 -5.71
C PRO A 99 15.35 -6.56 -5.26
N TYR A 100 16.01 -5.89 -6.20
CA TYR A 100 17.04 -4.89 -5.92
C TYR A 100 16.50 -3.48 -5.67
N TYR A 101 15.21 -3.22 -5.94
CA TYR A 101 14.58 -1.93 -5.67
C TYR A 101 13.42 -2.08 -4.69
N PRO A 102 13.61 -1.67 -3.42
CA PRO A 102 12.65 -1.93 -2.34
C PRO A 102 11.43 -1.02 -2.38
N GLY A 103 11.33 -0.07 -3.32
CA GLY A 103 10.26 0.94 -3.39
C GLY A 103 10.36 1.97 -2.28
N HIS A 104 9.41 2.89 -2.27
CA HIS A 104 9.21 3.84 -1.17
C HIS A 104 8.21 3.25 -0.17
N GLU A 105 8.33 3.60 1.10
CA GLU A 105 7.48 3.02 2.14
C GLU A 105 6.86 4.09 3.03
N TYR A 106 5.52 4.04 3.15
CA TYR A 106 4.77 4.68 4.22
C TYR A 106 4.76 3.74 5.41
N GLN A 107 5.45 4.10 6.49
CA GLN A 107 5.57 3.26 7.69
C GLN A 107 4.25 3.19 8.47
N LEU A 108 3.87 1.99 8.93
CA LEU A 108 2.81 1.74 9.90
C LEU A 108 3.45 1.08 11.13
N LEU A 109 3.40 1.74 12.28
CA LEU A 109 4.11 1.28 13.47
C LEU A 109 3.31 1.61 14.75
N ASP A 110 3.44 0.80 15.76
CA ASP A 110 3.28 1.29 17.11
C ASP A 110 4.50 2.15 17.44
N ASP A 111 4.34 3.48 17.44
CA ASP A 111 5.44 4.42 17.53
C ASP A 111 6.27 4.29 18.81
N ARG A 112 5.80 3.55 19.83
CA ARG A 112 6.60 3.17 21.00
C ARG A 112 7.80 2.28 20.65
N ARG A 113 7.76 1.62 19.45
CA ARG A 113 8.88 0.84 18.88
C ARG A 113 9.78 1.66 17.98
N SER A 114 9.45 2.90 17.69
CA SER A 114 10.23 3.72 16.78
C SER A 114 11.64 3.93 17.34
N ARG A 115 12.65 3.70 16.49
CA ARG A 115 14.06 3.93 16.85
C ARG A 115 14.44 5.40 16.75
N ASP A 116 13.80 6.08 15.84
CA ASP A 116 13.97 7.50 15.55
C ASP A 116 12.72 8.03 14.79
N GLU A 117 12.66 9.32 14.58
CA GLU A 117 11.53 9.97 13.93
C GLU A 117 11.31 9.47 12.50
N LYS A 118 12.37 9.10 11.78
CA LYS A 118 12.32 8.59 10.39
C LYS A 118 11.82 7.15 10.31
N SER A 119 11.75 6.44 11.41
CA SER A 119 11.18 5.09 11.49
C SER A 119 9.78 5.06 12.08
N SER A 120 9.18 6.21 12.40
CA SER A 120 7.84 6.33 12.98
C SER A 120 6.74 6.26 11.91
N THR A 121 5.50 6.03 12.35
CA THR A 121 4.31 5.98 11.47
C THR A 121 4.20 7.21 10.58
N GLY A 122 3.93 6.95 9.29
CA GLY A 122 3.73 7.98 8.27
C GLY A 122 5.01 8.51 7.65
N SER A 123 6.20 8.15 8.17
CA SER A 123 7.47 8.54 7.55
C SER A 123 7.58 8.02 6.11
N PHE A 124 8.31 8.73 5.26
CA PHE A 124 9.01 8.08 4.16
C PHE A 124 10.19 7.34 4.80
N TYR A 125 9.97 6.07 5.06
CA TYR A 125 10.74 5.24 5.96
C TYR A 125 12.26 5.38 5.79
N THR A 126 12.94 5.78 6.87
CA THR A 126 14.37 6.09 6.99
C THR A 126 14.86 7.30 6.18
N ILE A 127 14.01 7.97 5.43
CA ILE A 127 14.37 9.11 4.57
C ILE A 127 13.85 10.41 5.15
N ILE A 128 12.53 10.55 5.33
CA ILE A 128 11.88 11.77 5.82
C ILE A 128 11.00 11.44 7.01
N ALA A 129 11.23 12.16 8.11
CA ALA A 129 10.41 12.05 9.31
C ALA A 129 9.11 12.86 9.18
N PRO A 130 7.98 12.37 9.70
CA PRO A 130 6.80 13.19 9.92
C PRO A 130 6.98 14.10 11.15
N PRO A 131 6.10 15.11 11.34
CA PRO A 131 6.08 15.90 12.57
C PRO A 131 5.85 15.03 13.82
N LYS A 132 6.43 15.41 14.95
CA LYS A 132 6.26 14.70 16.24
C LYS A 132 4.81 14.69 16.72
N ASP A 133 4.10 15.78 16.47
CA ASP A 133 2.69 16.01 16.84
C ASP A 133 1.69 15.50 15.80
N LYS A 134 2.11 14.56 14.92
CA LYS A 134 1.19 13.96 13.94
C LYS A 134 -0.03 13.34 14.63
N PRO A 135 -1.23 13.38 13.99
CA PRO A 135 -2.47 12.95 14.62
C PRO A 135 -2.62 11.41 14.63
N LEU A 136 -1.60 10.69 15.12
CA LEU A 136 -1.62 9.23 15.24
C LEU A 136 -2.53 8.80 16.40
N LYS A 137 -3.44 7.88 16.14
CA LYS A 137 -4.23 7.20 17.16
C LYS A 137 -3.48 6.00 17.72
N PRO A 138 -3.73 5.62 18.99
CA PRO A 138 -3.04 4.51 19.64
C PRO A 138 -3.31 3.16 18.96
N PRO A 139 -2.44 2.13 19.20
CA PRO A 139 -2.68 0.77 18.75
C PRO A 139 -4.07 0.25 19.12
N GLY A 140 -4.70 -0.46 18.17
CA GLY A 140 -6.07 -0.94 18.29
C GLY A 140 -7.13 0.02 17.74
N GLU A 141 -6.82 1.30 17.59
CA GLU A 141 -7.72 2.29 17.00
C GLU A 141 -7.51 2.45 15.48
N TRP A 142 -8.61 2.81 14.79
CA TRP A 142 -8.58 3.02 13.35
C TRP A 142 -7.95 4.36 12.98
N ASN A 143 -6.90 4.30 12.17
CA ASN A 143 -6.29 5.44 11.50
C ASN A 143 -6.71 5.46 10.03
N HIS A 144 -6.76 6.64 9.42
CA HIS A 144 -6.93 6.86 7.99
C HIS A 144 -5.63 7.42 7.41
N SER A 145 -5.12 6.78 6.37
CA SER A 145 -3.91 7.23 5.68
C SER A 145 -4.16 7.42 4.19
N ARG A 146 -3.30 8.24 3.59
CA ARG A 146 -3.34 8.54 2.16
C ARG A 146 -1.94 8.75 1.64
N ILE A 147 -1.66 8.22 0.46
CA ILE A 147 -0.50 8.54 -0.38
C ILE A 147 -1.03 9.17 -1.65
N ARG A 148 -0.55 10.37 -1.97
CA ARG A 148 -0.84 11.03 -3.23
C ARG A 148 0.44 11.22 -4.03
N VAL A 149 0.43 10.75 -5.27
CA VAL A 149 1.55 10.86 -6.22
C VAL A 149 1.06 11.57 -7.47
N GLN A 150 1.66 12.72 -7.78
CA GLN A 150 1.37 13.46 -9.01
C GLN A 150 2.67 14.06 -9.58
N GLY A 151 3.02 13.67 -10.81
CA GLY A 151 4.35 14.00 -11.34
C GLY A 151 5.45 13.38 -10.47
N GLN A 152 6.40 14.17 -10.03
CA GLN A 152 7.43 13.75 -9.07
C GLN A 152 7.03 14.02 -7.61
N HIS A 153 5.94 14.75 -7.40
CA HIS A 153 5.47 15.15 -6.06
C HIS A 153 4.75 14.00 -5.35
N VAL A 154 5.14 13.75 -4.11
CA VAL A 154 4.56 12.73 -3.23
C VAL A 154 4.14 13.36 -1.90
N GLU A 155 2.96 12.99 -1.43
CA GLU A 155 2.43 13.39 -0.13
C GLU A 155 2.02 12.16 0.69
N HIS A 156 2.34 12.17 1.98
CA HIS A 156 1.78 11.27 2.98
C HIS A 156 0.82 12.03 3.89
N TRP A 157 -0.35 11.46 4.11
CA TRP A 157 -1.40 12.01 4.97
C TRP A 157 -1.77 11.02 6.07
N LEU A 158 -2.04 11.52 7.26
CA LEU A 158 -2.53 10.75 8.40
C LEU A 158 -3.68 11.49 9.06
N ASN A 159 -4.84 10.84 9.20
CA ASN A 159 -6.03 11.38 9.86
C ASN A 159 -6.38 12.81 9.42
N GLY A 160 -6.33 13.06 8.10
CA GLY A 160 -6.69 14.35 7.50
C GLY A 160 -5.57 15.40 7.47
N ARG A 161 -4.40 15.15 8.07
CA ARG A 161 -3.25 16.06 8.05
C ARG A 161 -2.16 15.55 7.11
N LYS A 162 -1.63 16.42 6.24
CA LYS A 162 -0.41 16.13 5.48
C LYS A 162 0.78 16.15 6.44
N ILE A 163 1.56 15.06 6.48
CA ILE A 163 2.63 14.85 7.45
C ILE A 163 4.00 14.69 6.81
N VAL A 164 4.07 14.33 5.54
CA VAL A 164 5.30 14.26 4.74
C VAL A 164 4.96 14.70 3.32
N GLU A 165 5.87 15.45 2.71
CA GLU A 165 5.83 15.73 1.27
C GLU A 165 7.26 15.81 0.72
N TYR A 166 7.44 15.43 -0.54
CA TYR A 166 8.75 15.47 -1.20
C TYR A 166 8.65 15.36 -2.72
N GLU A 167 9.73 15.74 -3.38
CA GLU A 167 9.93 15.52 -4.81
C GLU A 167 10.85 14.32 -5.03
N CYS A 168 10.36 13.29 -5.74
CA CYS A 168 11.14 12.11 -6.11
C CYS A 168 12.42 12.54 -6.85
N GLY A 169 13.54 11.94 -6.47
CA GLY A 169 14.83 12.19 -7.09
C GLY A 169 15.41 13.58 -6.84
N SER A 170 14.85 14.39 -5.93
CA SER A 170 15.44 15.67 -5.53
C SER A 170 16.78 15.46 -4.81
N ASP A 171 17.62 16.50 -4.77
CA ASP A 171 18.89 16.44 -4.05
C ASP A 171 18.72 16.17 -2.56
N ALA A 172 17.66 16.69 -1.95
CA ALA A 172 17.31 16.43 -0.56
C ALA A 172 17.03 14.94 -0.32
N VAL A 173 16.23 14.32 -1.19
CA VAL A 173 15.91 12.87 -1.12
C VAL A 173 17.16 12.03 -1.38
N ARG A 174 17.97 12.37 -2.41
CA ARG A 174 19.22 11.65 -2.70
C ARG A 174 20.21 11.72 -1.52
N LYS A 175 20.39 12.92 -0.93
CA LYS A 175 21.25 13.09 0.24
C LYS A 175 20.77 12.29 1.45
N ALA A 176 19.47 12.28 1.72
CA ALA A 176 18.89 11.49 2.80
C ALA A 176 19.03 9.98 2.53
N ALA A 177 18.83 9.52 1.29
CA ALA A 177 19.01 8.12 0.89
C ALA A 177 20.46 7.65 1.09
N ALA A 178 21.44 8.48 0.72
CA ALA A 178 22.87 8.18 0.91
C ALA A 178 23.28 8.01 2.39
N GLN A 179 22.49 8.59 3.32
CA GLN A 179 22.68 8.48 4.77
C GLN A 179 21.83 7.38 5.42
N SER A 180 21.01 6.66 4.64
CA SER A 180 20.08 5.65 5.12
C SER A 180 20.60 4.21 4.91
N LYS A 181 19.79 3.23 5.33
CA LYS A 181 20.04 1.82 5.00
C LYS A 181 20.03 1.54 3.49
N TYR A 182 19.46 2.46 2.69
CA TYR A 182 19.35 2.34 1.23
C TYR A 182 20.52 2.98 0.46
N ARG A 183 21.61 3.39 1.15
CA ARG A 183 22.77 4.05 0.53
C ARG A 183 23.40 3.28 -0.64
N ASN A 184 23.25 1.95 -0.63
CA ASN A 184 23.78 1.07 -1.69
C ASN A 184 22.74 0.68 -2.76
N VAL A 185 21.50 1.20 -2.65
CA VAL A 185 20.45 0.97 -3.65
C VAL A 185 20.57 2.04 -4.73
N ALA A 186 20.91 1.60 -5.95
CA ALA A 186 21.05 2.52 -7.08
C ALA A 186 19.76 3.34 -7.31
N ASN A 187 19.91 4.64 -7.45
CA ASN A 187 18.79 5.57 -7.72
C ASN A 187 17.64 5.49 -6.70
N TYR A 188 17.91 5.13 -5.42
CA TYR A 188 16.86 5.14 -4.42
C TYR A 188 16.27 6.55 -4.24
N GLY A 189 14.96 6.61 -4.10
CA GLY A 189 14.23 7.87 -3.98
C GLY A 189 13.71 8.45 -5.29
N VAL A 190 13.98 7.80 -6.45
CA VAL A 190 13.35 8.16 -7.72
C VAL A 190 11.97 7.54 -7.85
N LYS A 191 11.10 8.16 -8.66
CA LYS A 191 9.82 7.61 -9.04
C LYS A 191 9.99 6.48 -10.04
N ILE A 192 9.31 5.37 -9.82
CA ILE A 192 9.17 4.29 -10.80
C ILE A 192 7.73 4.34 -11.35
N PRO A 193 7.53 4.72 -12.61
CA PRO A 193 6.20 4.70 -13.23
C PRO A 193 5.71 3.26 -13.41
N ASP A 194 4.42 3.11 -13.65
CA ASP A 194 3.79 1.81 -13.92
C ASP A 194 4.21 0.73 -12.91
N SER A 195 4.01 1.04 -11.64
CA SER A 195 4.46 0.27 -10.49
C SER A 195 3.30 -0.12 -9.58
N HIS A 196 3.54 -1.11 -8.73
CA HIS A 196 2.55 -1.66 -7.82
C HIS A 196 2.57 -0.98 -6.45
N ILE A 197 1.47 -1.19 -5.71
CA ILE A 197 1.35 -0.90 -4.27
C ILE A 197 1.40 -2.22 -3.51
N VAL A 198 2.05 -2.22 -2.36
CA VAL A 198 2.31 -3.40 -1.52
C VAL A 198 1.83 -3.15 -0.10
N LEU A 199 1.18 -4.14 0.50
CA LEU A 199 1.02 -4.24 1.94
C LEU A 199 2.04 -5.26 2.45
N THR A 200 2.89 -4.84 3.41
CA THR A 200 4.02 -5.66 3.86
C THR A 200 3.63 -6.71 4.89
N ASP A 201 4.43 -7.76 5.00
CA ASP A 201 4.34 -8.80 6.03
C ASP A 201 5.51 -8.73 7.00
N HIS A 202 5.30 -8.13 8.17
CA HIS A 202 6.25 -8.16 9.28
C HIS A 202 5.85 -9.16 10.39
N ARG A 203 4.88 -10.05 10.12
CA ARG A 203 4.30 -11.04 11.07
C ARG A 203 3.63 -10.42 12.29
N ASP A 204 3.30 -9.14 12.24
CA ASP A 204 2.54 -8.43 13.27
C ASP A 204 1.10 -8.21 12.79
N GLU A 205 0.14 -8.28 13.71
CA GLU A 205 -1.27 -8.13 13.36
C GLU A 205 -1.57 -6.71 12.91
N THR A 206 -2.12 -6.62 11.71
CA THR A 206 -2.56 -5.35 11.11
C THR A 206 -3.86 -5.57 10.35
N TRP A 207 -4.80 -4.68 10.54
CA TRP A 207 -6.13 -4.69 9.92
C TRP A 207 -6.22 -3.56 8.91
N PHE A 208 -6.76 -3.87 7.73
CA PHE A 208 -6.97 -2.91 6.64
C PHE A 208 -8.43 -2.98 6.17
N ARG A 209 -9.02 -1.82 5.87
CA ARG A 209 -10.34 -1.69 5.23
C ARG A 209 -10.41 -0.41 4.40
N ASN A 210 -11.48 -0.26 3.62
CA ASN A 210 -11.71 0.94 2.80
C ASN A 210 -10.52 1.32 1.90
N LEU A 211 -9.82 0.28 1.36
CA LEU A 211 -8.71 0.48 0.44
C LEU A 211 -9.28 0.93 -0.90
N LYS A 212 -8.97 2.14 -1.32
CA LYS A 212 -9.43 2.71 -2.59
C LYS A 212 -8.34 3.55 -3.25
N ILE A 213 -8.36 3.59 -4.56
CA ILE A 213 -7.40 4.33 -5.36
C ILE A 213 -8.10 5.11 -6.45
N ARG A 214 -7.51 6.22 -6.84
CA ARG A 214 -7.90 7.02 -8.00
C ARG A 214 -6.65 7.33 -8.81
N ARG A 215 -6.73 7.15 -10.14
CA ARG A 215 -5.67 7.60 -11.06
C ARG A 215 -5.73 9.14 -11.20
N LEU A 216 -4.57 9.79 -11.31
CA LEU A 216 -4.43 11.24 -11.44
C LEU A 216 -3.80 11.62 -12.77
#